data_14a6b56afbfb41d38b362d7694944133
#
_entry.id   14a6b56afbfb41d38b362d7694944133
#
_cell.length_a   1.000
_cell.length_b   1.000
_cell.length_c   1.000
_cell.angle_alpha   90.00
_cell.angle_beta   90.00
_cell.angle_gamma   90.00
#
_symmetry.space_group_name_H-M   'P 1'
#
loop_
_entity.id
_entity.type
_entity.pdbx_description
1 polymer ?
#
loop_
_entity_poly.entity_id
_entity_poly.type
_entity_poly.pdbx_seq_one_letter_code
_entity_poly.pdbx_strand_id
1 'polypeptide(L)'
;TPEDVAGPFLPSLPTDYSEMAKLDRLSFTDPLEMFGERFHMDVELLSKLNPGADFGRAGTRIVVAGANAYAVTTPVASLVADKTNAQLRGYDEAGKLVVAYPATIGSDELPSPSGTHAVNGIAHDAAYYYNPDPNFKQGHNTRKLKLPLGPNNPVGTAWIGLTEPAYGIHG
;
A
#
# COMPACT_ATOMS: atom_id res chain seq x y z
N THR A 1 -19.71 9.56 3.84
CA THR A 1 -20.42 9.72 5.13
C THR A 1 -19.72 10.79 5.99
N PRO A 2 -20.30 11.25 7.10
CA PRO A 2 -19.60 12.14 8.03
C PRO A 2 -18.30 11.54 8.58
N GLU A 3 -18.29 10.25 8.84
CA GLU A 3 -17.12 9.51 9.34
C GLU A 3 -15.97 9.52 8.33
N ASP A 4 -16.27 9.40 7.05
CA ASP A 4 -15.24 9.42 5.99
C ASP A 4 -14.51 10.76 5.89
N VAL A 5 -15.18 11.86 6.19
CA VAL A 5 -14.60 13.20 6.09
C VAL A 5 -14.10 13.76 7.43
N ALA A 6 -14.32 13.03 8.52
CA ALA A 6 -13.90 13.46 9.87
C ALA A 6 -12.39 13.27 10.12
N GLY A 7 -11.75 12.40 9.38
CA GLY A 7 -10.34 12.07 9.58
C GLY A 7 -10.10 11.14 10.79
N PRO A 8 -8.90 11.17 11.38
CA PRO A 8 -7.89 12.23 11.28
C PRO A 8 -7.10 12.22 9.95
N PHE A 9 -6.82 13.43 9.45
CA PHE A 9 -5.95 13.65 8.32
C PHE A 9 -4.68 14.37 8.74
N LEU A 10 -3.55 14.08 8.10
CA LEU A 10 -2.30 14.80 8.32
C LEU A 10 -2.30 16.06 7.45
N PRO A 11 -1.88 17.23 7.96
CA PRO A 11 -1.74 18.44 7.14
C PRO A 11 -0.76 18.27 5.98
N SER A 12 0.25 17.44 6.19
CA SER A 12 1.21 17.01 5.18
C SER A 12 1.94 15.76 5.68
N LEU A 13 2.37 14.89 4.76
CA LEU A 13 3.20 13.74 5.07
C LEU A 13 4.68 14.15 4.94
N PRO A 14 5.51 14.04 6.01
CA PRO A 14 6.94 14.25 5.90
C PRO A 14 7.56 13.23 4.94
N THR A 15 8.58 13.65 4.20
CA THR A 15 9.36 12.74 3.34
C THR A 15 10.52 12.06 4.09
N ASP A 16 11.00 12.66 5.17
CA ASP A 16 12.08 12.13 5.98
C ASP A 16 11.55 11.16 7.05
N TYR A 17 12.14 9.97 7.12
CA TYR A 17 11.71 8.92 8.05
C TYR A 17 11.90 9.31 9.52
N SER A 18 12.88 10.17 9.84
CA SER A 18 13.04 10.66 11.22
C SER A 18 11.91 11.59 11.66
N GLU A 19 11.30 12.29 10.71
CA GLU A 19 10.11 13.11 10.97
C GLU A 19 8.84 12.26 11.01
N MET A 20 8.70 11.29 10.09
CA MET A 20 7.59 10.33 10.12
C MET A 20 7.55 9.55 11.45
N ALA A 21 8.71 9.17 11.98
CA ALA A 21 8.83 8.43 13.24
C ALA A 21 8.35 9.19 14.49
N LYS A 22 8.15 10.52 14.38
CA LYS A 22 7.63 11.37 15.47
C LYS A 22 6.09 11.45 15.48
N LEU A 23 5.45 11.00 14.43
CA LEU A 23 3.99 11.01 14.33
C LEU A 23 3.38 9.84 15.11
N ASP A 24 2.15 10.01 15.57
CA ASP A 24 1.41 8.93 16.23
C ASP A 24 0.90 7.89 15.21
N ARG A 25 0.56 8.35 14.01
CA ARG A 25 0.05 7.53 12.90
C ARG A 25 0.37 8.19 11.55
N LEU A 26 0.66 7.39 10.54
CA LEU A 26 0.82 7.85 9.15
C LEU A 26 -0.55 7.79 8.43
N SER A 27 -1.45 8.70 8.83
CA SER A 27 -2.80 8.81 8.28
C SER A 27 -2.78 9.39 6.87
N PHE A 28 -3.89 9.29 6.15
CA PHE A 28 -4.11 10.02 4.91
C PHE A 28 -3.94 11.53 5.10
N THR A 29 -3.58 12.24 4.04
CA THR A 29 -3.44 13.71 4.07
C THR A 29 -4.77 14.41 3.84
N ASP A 30 -5.67 13.78 3.10
CA ASP A 30 -6.99 14.33 2.82
C ASP A 30 -8.02 13.25 2.42
N PRO A 31 -9.31 13.59 2.31
CA PRO A 31 -10.34 12.65 1.89
C PRO A 31 -10.18 12.14 0.45
N LEU A 32 -9.58 12.92 -0.46
CA LEU A 32 -9.40 12.49 -1.84
C LEU A 32 -8.39 11.35 -1.92
N GLU A 33 -7.26 11.47 -1.21
CA GLU A 33 -6.28 10.39 -1.07
C GLU A 33 -6.94 9.14 -0.47
N MET A 34 -7.67 9.29 0.63
CA MET A 34 -8.39 8.18 1.27
C MET A 34 -9.36 7.47 0.32
N PHE A 35 -10.09 8.21 -0.51
CA PHE A 35 -11.01 7.62 -1.47
C PHE A 35 -10.26 6.98 -2.65
N GLY A 36 -9.14 7.56 -3.08
CA GLY A 36 -8.25 6.95 -4.07
C GLY A 36 -7.82 5.54 -3.63
N GLU A 37 -7.29 5.41 -2.43
CA GLU A 37 -6.89 4.12 -1.84
C GLU A 37 -8.10 3.17 -1.68
N ARG A 38 -9.19 3.64 -1.09
CA ARG A 38 -10.40 2.83 -0.85
C ARG A 38 -10.98 2.21 -2.12
N PHE A 39 -10.97 2.95 -3.23
CA PHE A 39 -11.55 2.53 -4.50
C PHE A 39 -10.49 2.07 -5.51
N HIS A 40 -9.23 1.96 -5.10
CA HIS A 40 -8.09 1.56 -5.94
C HIS A 40 -8.00 2.41 -7.20
N MET A 41 -8.10 3.72 -7.05
CA MET A 41 -8.10 4.70 -8.12
C MET A 41 -6.97 5.70 -7.95
N ASP A 42 -6.33 6.04 -9.06
CA ASP A 42 -5.46 7.20 -9.12
C ASP A 42 -6.24 8.47 -8.74
N VAL A 43 -5.66 9.32 -7.89
CA VAL A 43 -6.34 10.52 -7.36
C VAL A 43 -6.66 11.54 -8.45
N GLU A 44 -5.83 11.64 -9.50
CA GLU A 44 -6.12 12.52 -10.62
C GLU A 44 -7.30 12.00 -11.45
N LEU A 45 -7.36 10.67 -11.67
CA LEU A 45 -8.49 10.04 -12.35
C LEU A 45 -9.77 10.24 -11.54
N LEU A 46 -9.71 10.02 -10.22
CA LEU A 46 -10.87 10.24 -9.34
C LEU A 46 -11.37 11.69 -9.41
N SER A 47 -10.47 12.67 -9.38
CA SER A 47 -10.80 14.10 -9.54
C SER A 47 -11.39 14.39 -10.92
N LYS A 48 -10.81 13.85 -11.99
CA LYS A 48 -11.30 14.06 -13.37
C LYS A 48 -12.71 13.48 -13.61
N LEU A 49 -13.03 12.37 -12.95
CA LEU A 49 -14.36 11.76 -13.00
C LEU A 49 -15.40 12.53 -12.17
N ASN A 50 -14.96 13.39 -11.25
CA ASN A 50 -15.79 14.12 -10.31
C ASN A 50 -15.50 15.64 -10.33
N PRO A 51 -15.63 16.31 -11.48
CA PRO A 51 -15.28 17.72 -11.57
C PRO A 51 -16.14 18.57 -10.64
N GLY A 52 -15.48 19.37 -9.80
CA GLY A 52 -16.15 20.25 -8.83
C GLY A 52 -16.72 19.56 -7.58
N ALA A 53 -16.48 18.26 -7.40
CA ALA A 53 -16.89 17.57 -6.18
C ALA A 53 -16.05 18.05 -4.97
N ASP A 54 -16.74 18.32 -3.87
CA ASP A 54 -16.08 18.56 -2.58
C ASP A 54 -15.94 17.23 -1.83
N PHE A 55 -14.76 16.65 -1.89
CA PHE A 55 -14.45 15.36 -1.22
C PHE A 55 -14.42 15.50 0.32
N GLY A 56 -14.22 16.71 0.85
CA GLY A 56 -14.24 16.98 2.28
C GLY A 56 -15.65 17.17 2.87
N ARG A 57 -16.70 17.13 2.04
CA ARG A 57 -18.08 17.37 2.46
C ARG A 57 -18.88 16.08 2.51
N ALA A 58 -19.37 15.73 3.68
CA ALA A 58 -20.29 14.61 3.85
C ALA A 58 -21.55 14.77 2.98
N GLY A 59 -22.00 13.70 2.35
CA GLY A 59 -23.16 13.69 1.46
C GLY A 59 -22.85 14.04 0.00
N THR A 60 -21.62 14.44 -0.34
CA THR A 60 -21.20 14.59 -1.72
C THR A 60 -21.28 13.25 -2.45
N ARG A 61 -21.90 13.21 -3.62
CA ARG A 61 -21.95 12.03 -4.48
C ARG A 61 -20.75 12.05 -5.40
N ILE A 62 -20.00 10.94 -5.42
CA ILE A 62 -18.83 10.75 -6.28
C ILE A 62 -18.99 9.54 -7.18
N VAL A 63 -18.42 9.61 -8.37
CA VAL A 63 -18.28 8.49 -9.30
C VAL A 63 -16.96 7.78 -8.99
N VAL A 64 -17.03 6.48 -8.76
CA VAL A 64 -15.86 5.63 -8.46
C VAL A 64 -15.86 4.40 -9.33
N ALA A 65 -14.69 3.77 -9.51
CA ALA A 65 -14.60 2.47 -10.14
C ALA A 65 -15.24 1.41 -9.23
N GLY A 66 -15.91 0.42 -9.84
CA GLY A 66 -16.54 -0.69 -9.12
C GLY A 66 -15.55 -1.77 -8.66
N ALA A 67 -14.31 -1.39 -8.35
CA ALA A 67 -13.23 -2.34 -8.03
C ALA A 67 -13.54 -3.25 -6.84
N ASN A 68 -14.33 -2.76 -5.89
CA ASN A 68 -14.73 -3.54 -4.70
C ASN A 68 -16.02 -4.36 -4.89
N ALA A 69 -16.52 -4.46 -6.12
CA ALA A 69 -17.78 -5.18 -6.40
C ALA A 69 -17.66 -6.71 -6.23
N TYR A 70 -16.42 -7.23 -6.18
CA TYR A 70 -16.17 -8.66 -6.10
C TYR A 70 -15.28 -8.99 -4.90
N ALA A 71 -15.88 -9.53 -3.85
CA ALA A 71 -15.12 -10.11 -2.76
C ALA A 71 -14.41 -11.38 -3.24
N VAL A 72 -13.11 -11.49 -2.95
CA VAL A 72 -12.34 -12.72 -3.19
C VAL A 72 -12.77 -13.73 -2.13
N THR A 73 -13.51 -14.77 -2.53
CA THR A 73 -13.99 -15.82 -1.63
C THR A 73 -13.19 -17.12 -1.76
N THR A 74 -12.45 -17.27 -2.85
CA THR A 74 -11.60 -18.45 -3.08
C THR A 74 -10.23 -18.22 -2.45
N PRO A 75 -9.71 -19.14 -1.61
CA PRO A 75 -8.37 -19.04 -1.06
C PRO A 75 -7.32 -19.00 -2.17
N VAL A 76 -6.30 -18.17 -1.97
CA VAL A 76 -5.13 -18.10 -2.85
C VAL A 76 -4.09 -19.09 -2.31
N ALA A 77 -3.69 -20.06 -3.13
CA ALA A 77 -2.70 -21.07 -2.81
C ALA A 77 -1.29 -20.68 -3.27
N SER A 78 -1.18 -19.90 -4.34
CA SER A 78 0.11 -19.44 -4.85
C SER A 78 0.03 -18.03 -5.41
N LEU A 79 1.17 -17.31 -5.36
CA LEU A 79 1.33 -15.96 -5.88
C LEU A 79 2.43 -15.95 -6.95
N VAL A 80 2.22 -15.18 -8.01
CA VAL A 80 3.23 -14.92 -9.04
C VAL A 80 3.44 -13.42 -9.14
N ALA A 81 4.64 -12.96 -8.77
CA ALA A 81 5.10 -11.60 -9.01
C ALA A 81 5.73 -11.54 -10.42
N ASP A 82 4.98 -11.04 -11.38
CA ASP A 82 5.39 -10.93 -12.77
C ASP A 82 6.08 -9.59 -13.02
N LYS A 83 7.41 -9.60 -13.03
CA LYS A 83 8.22 -8.39 -13.23
C LYS A 83 8.02 -7.76 -14.61
N THR A 84 7.76 -8.57 -15.63
CA THR A 84 7.62 -8.09 -17.01
C THR A 84 6.33 -7.30 -17.19
N ASN A 85 5.25 -7.78 -16.58
CA ASN A 85 3.93 -7.16 -16.70
C ASN A 85 3.58 -6.27 -15.51
N ALA A 86 4.48 -6.10 -14.54
CA ALA A 86 4.25 -5.34 -13.30
C ALA A 86 2.93 -5.74 -12.62
N GLN A 87 2.77 -7.05 -12.38
CA GLN A 87 1.56 -7.63 -11.81
C GLN A 87 1.87 -8.64 -10.71
N LEU A 88 1.04 -8.61 -9.67
CA LEU A 88 0.91 -9.69 -8.71
C LEU A 88 -0.35 -10.49 -9.04
N ARG A 89 -0.19 -11.79 -9.33
CA ARG A 89 -1.31 -12.69 -9.65
C ARG A 89 -1.42 -13.78 -8.60
N GLY A 90 -2.66 -14.05 -8.14
CA GLY A 90 -2.96 -15.11 -7.18
C GLY A 90 -3.77 -16.21 -7.82
N TYR A 91 -3.40 -17.46 -7.52
CA TYR A 91 -4.00 -18.67 -8.06
C TYR A 91 -4.49 -19.57 -6.94
N ASP A 92 -5.58 -20.28 -7.17
CA ASP A 92 -6.09 -21.33 -6.26
C ASP A 92 -5.27 -22.63 -6.36
N GLU A 93 -5.65 -23.66 -5.60
CA GLU A 93 -5.01 -24.98 -5.62
C GLU A 93 -5.11 -25.69 -6.97
N ALA A 94 -6.12 -25.36 -7.78
CA ALA A 94 -6.29 -25.92 -9.13
C ALA A 94 -5.50 -25.14 -10.20
N GLY A 95 -4.77 -24.10 -9.80
CA GLY A 95 -4.01 -23.23 -10.72
C GLY A 95 -4.88 -22.23 -11.48
N LYS A 96 -6.12 -22.03 -11.09
CA LYS A 96 -7.01 -21.03 -11.68
C LYS A 96 -6.68 -19.64 -11.11
N LEU A 97 -6.63 -18.63 -11.97
CA LEU A 97 -6.46 -17.24 -11.56
C LEU A 97 -7.65 -16.78 -10.70
N VAL A 98 -7.35 -16.31 -9.51
CA VAL A 98 -8.33 -15.79 -8.52
C VAL A 98 -8.28 -14.27 -8.47
N VAL A 99 -7.06 -13.69 -8.42
CA VAL A 99 -6.84 -12.24 -8.34
C VAL A 99 -5.65 -11.83 -9.19
N ALA A 100 -5.69 -10.59 -9.68
CA ALA A 100 -4.57 -9.92 -10.32
C ALA A 100 -4.57 -8.43 -9.95
N TYR A 101 -3.41 -7.95 -9.51
CA TYR A 101 -3.23 -6.55 -9.12
C TYR A 101 -2.04 -5.95 -9.87
N PRO A 102 -2.08 -4.67 -10.25
CA PRO A 102 -0.87 -3.97 -10.64
C PRO A 102 0.09 -3.92 -9.43
N ALA A 103 1.37 -4.03 -9.69
CA ALA A 103 2.37 -4.04 -8.62
C ALA A 103 3.69 -3.44 -9.10
N THR A 104 4.35 -2.68 -8.22
CA THR A 104 5.75 -2.32 -8.38
C THR A 104 6.61 -3.46 -7.82
N ILE A 105 7.53 -3.99 -8.61
CA ILE A 105 8.30 -5.19 -8.25
C ILE A 105 9.78 -4.87 -8.30
N GLY A 106 10.29 -4.34 -7.19
CA GLY A 106 11.66 -3.85 -7.09
C GLY A 106 11.94 -2.65 -7.97
N SER A 107 13.16 -2.20 -7.96
CA SER A 107 13.70 -1.16 -8.85
C SER A 107 15.00 -1.64 -9.49
N ASP A 108 15.56 -0.85 -10.39
CA ASP A 108 16.89 -1.14 -10.97
C ASP A 108 17.99 -1.11 -9.90
N GLU A 109 17.84 -0.23 -8.90
CA GLU A 109 18.80 -0.07 -7.80
C GLU A 109 18.62 -1.15 -6.72
N LEU A 110 17.37 -1.55 -6.45
CA LEU A 110 17.00 -2.54 -5.45
C LEU A 110 16.07 -3.59 -6.07
N PRO A 111 16.59 -4.49 -6.90
CA PRO A 111 15.79 -5.49 -7.59
C PRO A 111 15.20 -6.49 -6.61
N SER A 112 13.93 -6.80 -6.80
CA SER A 112 13.30 -7.91 -6.06
C SER A 112 13.94 -9.25 -6.42
N PRO A 113 14.04 -10.20 -5.48
CA PRO A 113 14.58 -11.53 -5.72
C PRO A 113 13.79 -12.25 -6.81
N SER A 114 14.45 -13.19 -7.48
CA SER A 114 13.80 -14.11 -8.41
C SER A 114 13.85 -15.52 -7.84
N GLY A 115 12.93 -16.38 -8.24
CA GLY A 115 12.82 -17.74 -7.77
C GLY A 115 11.53 -18.00 -7.01
N THR A 116 11.51 -19.11 -6.28
CA THR A 116 10.35 -19.53 -5.49
C THR A 116 10.63 -19.31 -4.01
N HIS A 117 9.74 -18.58 -3.36
CA HIS A 117 9.80 -18.26 -1.94
C HIS A 117 8.48 -18.68 -1.27
N ALA A 118 8.51 -19.01 -0.01
CA ALA A 118 7.30 -19.28 0.75
C ALA A 118 6.89 -18.05 1.58
N VAL A 119 5.59 -17.91 1.83
CA VAL A 119 5.06 -16.94 2.79
C VAL A 119 5.38 -17.44 4.19
N ASN A 120 6.02 -16.61 5.02
CA ASN A 120 6.38 -16.95 6.39
C ASN A 120 5.52 -16.25 7.45
N GLY A 121 4.66 -15.31 7.04
CA GLY A 121 3.75 -14.62 7.93
C GLY A 121 3.00 -13.50 7.23
N ILE A 122 1.87 -13.11 7.82
CA ILE A 122 1.05 -11.99 7.37
C ILE A 122 0.82 -11.08 8.57
N ALA A 123 1.02 -9.79 8.41
CA ALA A 123 0.71 -8.78 9.40
C ALA A 123 -0.19 -7.70 8.78
N HIS A 124 -1.19 -7.28 9.52
CA HIS A 124 -2.05 -6.16 9.20
C HIS A 124 -1.69 -4.97 10.09
N ASP A 125 -1.77 -3.76 9.54
CA ASP A 125 -1.44 -2.51 10.24
C ASP A 125 -0.08 -2.58 10.97
N ALA A 126 0.96 -3.04 10.26
CA ALA A 126 2.30 -3.20 10.83
C ALA A 126 3.06 -1.87 10.87
N ALA A 127 3.80 -1.64 11.94
CA ALA A 127 4.80 -0.57 11.95
C ALA A 127 5.98 -0.94 11.05
N TYR A 128 6.56 0.03 10.37
CA TYR A 128 7.75 -0.20 9.57
C TYR A 128 9.02 0.00 10.40
N TYR A 129 9.90 -0.98 10.39
CA TYR A 129 11.18 -0.92 11.09
C TYR A 129 12.30 -0.65 10.08
N TYR A 130 12.59 0.63 9.88
CA TYR A 130 13.70 1.05 9.04
C TYR A 130 15.05 0.70 9.69
N ASN A 131 15.89 0.06 8.92
CA ASN A 131 17.26 -0.24 9.30
C ASN A 131 18.20 0.26 8.19
N PRO A 132 18.94 1.34 8.39
CA PRO A 132 19.85 1.85 7.39
C PRO A 132 20.95 0.83 7.10
N ASP A 133 21.18 0.54 5.85
CA ASP A 133 22.29 -0.27 5.39
C ASP A 133 23.07 0.44 4.26
N PRO A 134 24.20 -0.11 3.81
CA PRO A 134 24.99 0.49 2.74
C PRO A 134 24.22 0.65 1.41
N ASN A 135 23.23 -0.19 1.17
CA ASN A 135 22.49 -0.23 -0.11
C ASN A 135 21.22 0.59 -0.07
N PHE A 136 20.62 0.79 1.11
CA PHE A 136 19.41 1.57 1.26
C PHE A 136 19.52 2.56 2.41
N LYS A 137 19.63 3.85 2.08
CA LYS A 137 19.59 4.98 3.00
C LYS A 137 18.48 5.92 2.62
N GLN A 138 17.56 6.12 3.55
CA GLN A 138 16.54 7.15 3.40
C GLN A 138 17.10 8.50 3.87
N GLY A 139 17.35 9.38 2.94
CA GLY A 139 17.95 10.69 3.21
C GLY A 139 19.29 10.59 3.97
N HIS A 140 19.39 11.27 5.09
CA HIS A 140 20.58 11.27 5.96
C HIS A 140 20.41 10.38 7.22
N ASN A 141 19.38 9.53 7.27
CA ASN A 141 19.07 8.70 8.42
C ASN A 141 20.11 7.57 8.58
N THR A 142 20.86 7.63 9.68
CA THR A 142 21.93 6.65 10.02
C THR A 142 21.56 5.75 11.19
N ARG A 143 20.35 5.90 11.75
CA ARG A 143 19.87 5.11 12.91
C ARG A 143 18.64 4.31 12.52
N LYS A 144 18.44 3.20 13.23
CA LYS A 144 17.18 2.44 13.14
C LYS A 144 16.03 3.30 13.62
N LEU A 145 14.93 3.29 12.86
CA LEU A 145 13.71 4.03 13.16
C LEU A 145 12.53 3.07 13.15
N LYS A 146 11.57 3.35 14.01
CA LYS A 146 10.26 2.73 13.96
C LYS A 146 9.27 3.76 13.45
N LEU A 147 8.74 3.54 12.26
CA LEU A 147 7.69 4.36 11.70
C LEU A 147 6.33 3.81 12.15
N PRO A 148 5.41 4.68 12.58
CA PRO A 148 4.11 4.23 13.06
C PRO A 148 3.28 3.61 11.93
N LEU A 149 2.28 2.85 12.34
CA LEU A 149 1.29 2.28 11.42
C LEU A 149 0.43 3.38 10.76
N GLY A 150 -0.22 3.03 9.68
CA GLY A 150 -1.14 3.90 8.95
C GLY A 150 -1.08 3.65 7.44
N PRO A 151 -2.04 4.15 6.67
CA PRO A 151 -2.09 3.95 5.21
C PRO A 151 -0.85 4.52 4.51
N ASN A 152 -0.29 5.62 4.99
CA ASN A 152 0.93 6.24 4.46
C ASN A 152 2.24 5.67 5.06
N ASN A 153 2.17 4.50 5.72
CA ASN A 153 3.37 3.77 6.11
C ASN A 153 4.07 3.21 4.87
N PRO A 154 5.42 3.18 4.78
CA PRO A 154 6.15 2.64 3.64
C PRO A 154 5.79 1.20 3.23
N VAL A 155 5.24 0.41 4.15
CA VAL A 155 4.75 -0.95 3.85
C VAL A 155 3.23 -1.04 3.81
N GLY A 156 2.54 0.10 3.82
CA GLY A 156 1.09 0.17 3.74
C GLY A 156 0.38 -0.46 4.93
N THR A 157 -0.80 -1.00 4.68
CA THR A 157 -1.66 -1.62 5.71
C THR A 157 -1.53 -3.13 5.80
N ALA A 158 -0.83 -3.76 4.85
CA ALA A 158 -0.63 -5.21 4.85
C ALA A 158 0.83 -5.56 4.50
N TRP A 159 1.39 -6.50 5.24
CA TRP A 159 2.71 -7.08 4.99
C TRP A 159 2.61 -8.60 4.91
N ILE A 160 3.03 -9.17 3.79
CA ILE A 160 3.16 -10.62 3.57
C ILE A 160 4.66 -10.93 3.51
N GLY A 161 5.22 -11.42 4.60
CA GLY A 161 6.63 -11.75 4.69
C GLY A 161 6.99 -13.00 3.90
N LEU A 162 8.16 -13.00 3.27
CA LEU A 162 8.69 -14.12 2.51
C LEU A 162 9.83 -14.82 3.26
N THR A 163 10.14 -16.05 2.87
CA THR A 163 11.32 -16.78 3.38
C THR A 163 12.63 -16.14 2.94
N GLU A 164 12.63 -15.30 1.91
CA GLU A 164 13.77 -14.45 1.57
C GLU A 164 13.89 -13.33 2.62
N PRO A 165 15.01 -13.22 3.34
CA PRO A 165 15.18 -12.24 4.40
C PRO A 165 14.98 -10.81 3.92
N ALA A 166 14.21 -10.01 4.69
CA ALA A 166 13.88 -8.61 4.42
C ALA A 166 13.00 -8.34 3.20
N TYR A 167 12.48 -9.38 2.53
CA TYR A 167 11.55 -9.23 1.42
C TYR A 167 10.13 -9.61 1.82
N GLY A 168 9.17 -8.90 1.22
CA GLY A 168 7.73 -9.13 1.42
C GLY A 168 6.91 -8.50 0.32
N ILE A 169 5.64 -8.85 0.29
CA ILE A 169 4.62 -8.21 -0.54
C ILE A 169 3.83 -7.30 0.39
N HIS A 170 3.61 -6.07 -0.02
CA HIS A 170 2.98 -5.06 0.83
C HIS A 170 2.22 -4.02 0.02
N GLY A 171 1.38 -3.18 0.70
CA GLY A 171 0.60 -2.12 0.09
C GLY A 171 -0.57 -1.68 0.95
#